data_23d545c488909a5acf2df8d357ad8747
#
_entry.id   23d545c488909a5acf2df8d357ad8747
#
_cell.length_a   1.000
_cell.length_b   1.000
_cell.length_c   1.000
_cell.angle_alpha   90.00
_cell.angle_beta   90.00
_cell.angle_gamma   90.00
#
_symmetry.space_group_name_H-M   'P 1'
#
loop_
_entity.id
_entity.type
_entity.pdbx_description
1 polymer ?
#
loop_
_entity_poly.entity_id
_entity_poly.type
_entity_poly.pdbx_seq_one_letter_code
_entity_poly.pdbx_strand_id
1 'polypeptide(L)'
;LPDIVSSAPEVKRTSPVVELRDAAAKLRKHVKHATEGPWVTSSVWSPRATSTSAVYSHAHLAGSIESEVVASGRIRSGYGGIREPWNAEYIALMQPTVGAALADLLELEADVIEARIVEEGSDEFAVDLGGDHALTIARLINGGAK
;
A
#
# COMPACT_ATOMS: atom_id res chain seq x y z
N LEU A 1 -32.58 43.95 1.27
CA LEU A 1 -31.62 43.16 0.51
C LEU A 1 -31.70 41.71 1.02
N PRO A 2 -32.01 40.75 0.15
CA PRO A 2 -32.02 39.36 0.58
C PRO A 2 -30.59 38.95 0.94
N ASP A 3 -30.41 38.42 2.14
CA ASP A 3 -29.16 37.81 2.57
C ASP A 3 -28.90 36.59 1.71
N ILE A 4 -27.94 36.73 0.82
CA ILE A 4 -27.42 35.58 0.10
C ILE A 4 -26.53 34.80 1.09
N VAL A 5 -27.14 33.88 1.82
CA VAL A 5 -26.40 32.86 2.56
C VAL A 5 -25.75 31.96 1.52
N SER A 6 -24.52 32.30 1.15
CA SER A 6 -23.66 31.40 0.38
C SER A 6 -23.31 30.23 1.30
N SER A 7 -24.13 29.17 1.27
CA SER A 7 -23.75 27.90 1.84
C SER A 7 -22.62 27.34 1.00
N ALA A 8 -21.38 27.49 1.49
CA ALA A 8 -20.25 26.75 0.94
C ALA A 8 -20.63 25.25 0.92
N PRO A 9 -20.30 24.50 -0.15
CA PRO A 9 -20.60 23.08 -0.19
C PRO A 9 -19.97 22.41 1.04
N GLU A 10 -20.79 21.79 1.85
CA GLU A 10 -20.37 21.02 3.01
C GLU A 10 -19.51 19.89 2.47
N VAL A 11 -18.19 20.00 2.65
CA VAL A 11 -17.25 18.92 2.31
C VAL A 11 -17.64 17.77 3.22
N LYS A 12 -18.32 16.78 2.67
CA LYS A 12 -18.73 15.57 3.37
C LYS A 12 -17.48 14.88 3.87
N ARG A 13 -17.12 15.10 5.15
CA ARG A 13 -15.97 14.44 5.76
C ARG A 13 -16.25 12.96 5.79
N THR A 14 -15.40 12.19 5.10
CA THR A 14 -15.47 10.73 5.15
C THR A 14 -15.16 10.28 6.58
N SER A 15 -15.93 9.33 7.08
CA SER A 15 -15.69 8.78 8.42
C SER A 15 -14.31 8.12 8.50
N PRO A 16 -13.54 8.33 9.59
CA PRO A 16 -12.27 7.66 9.81
C PRO A 16 -12.36 6.13 9.65
N VAL A 17 -13.42 5.53 10.14
CA VAL A 17 -13.67 4.08 10.00
C VAL A 17 -13.79 3.67 8.54
N VAL A 18 -14.50 4.45 7.73
CA VAL A 18 -14.65 4.17 6.28
C VAL A 18 -13.32 4.33 5.57
N GLU A 19 -12.55 5.38 5.86
CA GLU A 19 -11.22 5.57 5.26
C GLU A 19 -10.29 4.39 5.52
N LEU A 20 -10.26 3.88 6.75
CA LEU A 20 -9.44 2.73 7.14
C LEU A 20 -9.89 1.44 6.45
N ARG A 21 -11.19 1.16 6.45
CA ARG A 21 -11.76 -0.04 5.83
C ARG A 21 -11.59 -0.05 4.31
N ASP A 22 -11.74 1.10 3.66
CA ASP A 22 -11.51 1.24 2.22
C ASP A 22 -10.04 0.95 1.87
N ALA A 23 -9.11 1.45 2.66
CA ALA A 23 -7.68 1.18 2.47
C ALA A 23 -7.35 -0.31 2.70
N ALA A 24 -7.89 -0.92 3.74
CA ALA A 24 -7.72 -2.35 4.00
C ALA A 24 -8.27 -3.21 2.86
N ALA A 25 -9.46 -2.90 2.36
CA ALA A 25 -10.06 -3.61 1.23
C ALA A 25 -9.24 -3.46 -0.04
N LYS A 26 -8.71 -2.26 -0.30
CA LYS A 26 -7.82 -1.99 -1.44
C LYS A 26 -6.53 -2.80 -1.36
N LEU A 27 -5.89 -2.85 -0.19
CA LEU A 27 -4.71 -3.68 0.02
C LEU A 27 -5.00 -5.16 -0.21
N ARG A 28 -6.07 -5.70 0.40
CA ARG A 28 -6.46 -7.11 0.23
C ARG A 28 -6.70 -7.46 -1.23
N LYS A 29 -7.34 -6.57 -1.98
CA LYS A 29 -7.54 -6.74 -3.43
C LYS A 29 -6.21 -6.87 -4.16
N HIS A 30 -5.25 -6.00 -3.89
CA HIS A 30 -3.93 -6.05 -4.54
C HIS A 30 -3.13 -7.27 -4.11
N VAL A 31 -3.13 -7.62 -2.83
CA VAL A 31 -2.48 -8.83 -2.29
C VAL A 31 -3.00 -10.09 -2.98
N LYS A 32 -4.32 -10.19 -3.18
CA LYS A 32 -4.96 -11.34 -3.83
C LYS A 32 -4.49 -11.54 -5.28
N HIS A 33 -4.16 -10.46 -5.97
CA HIS A 33 -3.76 -10.51 -7.39
C HIS A 33 -2.24 -10.40 -7.60
N ALA A 34 -1.48 -10.15 -6.55
CA ALA A 34 -0.04 -10.11 -6.63
C ALA A 34 0.55 -11.52 -6.72
N THR A 35 1.74 -11.62 -7.32
CA THR A 35 2.50 -12.87 -7.31
C THR A 35 2.77 -13.29 -5.87
N GLU A 36 2.54 -14.55 -5.55
CA GLU A 36 2.77 -15.09 -4.21
C GLU A 36 4.21 -14.87 -3.74
N GLY A 37 4.37 -14.50 -2.47
CA GLY A 37 5.68 -14.33 -1.84
C GLY A 37 6.26 -15.66 -1.31
N PRO A 38 7.43 -15.60 -0.69
CA PRO A 38 8.22 -14.39 -0.43
C PRO A 38 8.93 -13.85 -1.68
N TRP A 39 9.10 -12.53 -1.72
CA TRP A 39 9.85 -11.86 -2.78
C TRP A 39 11.29 -11.63 -2.35
N VAL A 40 12.21 -11.87 -3.27
CA VAL A 40 13.65 -11.73 -3.07
C VAL A 40 14.25 -10.90 -4.21
N THR A 41 15.38 -10.28 -3.93
CA THR A 41 16.16 -9.57 -4.94
C THR A 41 17.30 -10.43 -5.44
N SER A 42 17.67 -10.24 -6.70
CA SER A 42 18.85 -10.84 -7.31
C SER A 42 19.50 -9.87 -8.26
N SER A 43 20.82 -9.92 -8.36
CA SER A 43 21.57 -9.15 -9.34
C SER A 43 21.27 -9.64 -10.76
N VAL A 44 21.12 -8.69 -11.67
CA VAL A 44 20.93 -8.96 -13.09
C VAL A 44 22.22 -8.64 -13.83
N TRP A 45 22.67 -9.58 -14.65
CA TRP A 45 23.83 -9.35 -15.50
C TRP A 45 23.56 -8.25 -16.54
N SER A 46 24.47 -7.31 -16.65
CA SER A 46 24.43 -6.26 -17.66
C SER A 46 25.77 -6.17 -18.39
N PRO A 47 25.78 -6.19 -19.74
CA PRO A 47 27.03 -6.06 -20.52
C PRO A 47 27.68 -4.68 -20.37
N ARG A 48 26.99 -3.69 -19.81
CA ARG A 48 27.53 -2.34 -19.54
C ARG A 48 28.18 -2.20 -18.18
N ALA A 49 28.48 -3.31 -17.48
CA ALA A 49 29.11 -3.35 -16.18
C ALA A 49 28.37 -2.55 -15.07
N THR A 50 27.10 -2.21 -15.27
CA THR A 50 26.26 -1.64 -14.24
C THR A 50 25.50 -2.74 -13.52
N SER A 51 25.70 -2.84 -12.21
CA SER A 51 24.93 -3.75 -11.38
C SER A 51 23.46 -3.28 -11.36
N THR A 52 22.56 -4.15 -11.78
CA THR A 52 21.12 -3.96 -11.69
C THR A 52 20.53 -5.07 -10.86
N SER A 53 19.33 -4.87 -10.35
CA SER A 53 18.60 -5.84 -9.54
C SER A 53 17.22 -6.12 -10.13
N ALA A 54 16.69 -7.28 -9.82
CA ALA A 54 15.30 -7.62 -10.10
C ALA A 54 14.67 -8.27 -8.87
N VAL A 55 13.36 -8.24 -8.79
CA VAL A 55 12.58 -8.87 -7.73
C VAL A 55 11.93 -10.13 -8.27
N TYR A 56 12.12 -11.24 -7.59
CA TYR A 56 11.60 -12.55 -7.93
C TYR A 56 10.72 -13.10 -6.82
N SER A 57 9.77 -13.95 -7.17
CA SER A 57 9.05 -14.77 -6.21
C SER A 57 9.86 -16.03 -5.88
N HIS A 58 10.20 -16.22 -4.62
CA HIS A 58 10.91 -17.41 -4.17
C HIS A 58 10.08 -18.69 -4.31
N ALA A 59 8.76 -18.59 -4.20
CA ALA A 59 7.85 -19.73 -4.36
C ALA A 59 7.92 -20.37 -5.76
N HIS A 60 8.38 -19.63 -6.76
CA HIS A 60 8.43 -20.06 -8.16
C HIS A 60 9.85 -20.32 -8.69
N LEU A 61 10.87 -20.30 -7.84
CA LEU A 61 12.28 -20.53 -8.25
C LEU A 61 12.56 -21.92 -8.81
N ALA A 62 11.62 -22.84 -8.71
CA ALA A 62 11.73 -24.21 -9.28
C ALA A 62 11.10 -24.34 -10.68
N GLY A 63 10.54 -23.27 -11.25
CA GLY A 63 9.79 -23.30 -12.51
C GLY A 63 10.43 -22.57 -13.67
N SER A 64 9.64 -21.82 -14.42
CA SER A 64 10.08 -21.03 -15.56
C SER A 64 10.56 -19.65 -15.14
N ILE A 65 11.68 -19.16 -15.68
CA ILE A 65 12.26 -17.84 -15.41
C ILE A 65 11.25 -16.71 -15.63
N GLU A 66 10.35 -16.84 -16.58
CA GLU A 66 9.36 -15.81 -16.91
C GLU A 66 8.27 -15.67 -15.85
N SER A 67 7.90 -16.75 -15.16
CA SER A 67 6.88 -16.72 -14.11
C SER A 67 7.41 -16.28 -12.75
N GLU A 68 8.72 -16.17 -12.60
CA GLU A 68 9.41 -15.87 -11.35
C GLU A 68 9.65 -14.38 -11.14
N VAL A 69 9.62 -13.58 -12.20
CA VAL A 69 9.92 -12.15 -12.16
C VAL A 69 8.70 -11.38 -11.65
N VAL A 70 8.85 -10.74 -10.49
CA VAL A 70 7.85 -9.82 -9.92
C VAL A 70 8.04 -8.41 -10.48
N ALA A 71 9.28 -7.94 -10.51
CA ALA A 71 9.62 -6.63 -11.03
C ALA A 71 11.03 -6.63 -11.64
N SER A 72 11.11 -6.17 -12.88
CA SER A 72 12.39 -5.91 -13.54
C SER A 72 12.27 -4.67 -14.43
N GLY A 73 13.26 -3.79 -14.39
CA GLY A 73 13.35 -2.70 -15.35
C GLY A 73 13.72 -3.24 -16.74
N ARG A 74 13.12 -2.70 -17.81
CA ARG A 74 13.55 -2.94 -19.19
C ARG A 74 14.26 -1.71 -19.72
N ILE A 75 15.47 -1.90 -20.23
CA ILE A 75 16.15 -0.90 -21.04
C ILE A 75 15.92 -1.25 -22.52
N ARG A 76 15.86 -0.24 -23.40
CA ARG A 76 15.63 -0.40 -24.85
C ARG A 76 16.54 -1.43 -25.56
N SER A 77 17.67 -1.76 -24.97
CA SER A 77 18.66 -2.73 -25.51
C SER A 77 18.40 -4.20 -25.12
N GLY A 78 17.24 -4.51 -24.51
CA GLY A 78 16.94 -5.89 -24.10
C GLY A 78 17.56 -6.33 -22.77
N TYR A 79 18.38 -5.50 -22.16
CA TYR A 79 18.98 -5.73 -20.85
C TYR A 79 18.16 -4.98 -19.80
N GLY A 80 17.69 -5.70 -18.81
CA GLY A 80 16.79 -5.18 -17.81
C GLY A 80 17.39 -5.21 -16.41
N GLY A 81 16.69 -4.57 -15.52
CA GLY A 81 17.00 -4.51 -14.11
C GLY A 81 16.61 -3.18 -13.51
N ILE A 82 16.38 -3.19 -12.22
CA ILE A 82 16.14 -1.99 -11.45
C ILE A 82 17.51 -1.35 -11.19
N ARG A 83 17.69 -0.15 -11.70
CA ARG A 83 19.00 0.55 -11.65
C ARG A 83 19.46 0.82 -10.22
N GLU A 84 18.52 1.23 -9.36
CA GLU A 84 18.80 1.50 -7.96
C GLU A 84 18.48 0.25 -7.13
N PRO A 85 19.51 -0.45 -6.59
CA PRO A 85 19.29 -1.68 -5.82
C PRO A 85 18.37 -1.50 -4.62
N TRP A 86 18.41 -0.35 -3.97
CA TRP A 86 17.53 -0.05 -2.84
C TRP A 86 16.05 -0.02 -3.21
N ASN A 87 15.73 0.38 -4.43
CA ASN A 87 14.35 0.29 -4.93
C ASN A 87 13.89 -1.16 -5.06
N ALA A 88 14.76 -2.05 -5.54
CA ALA A 88 14.45 -3.47 -5.62
C ALA A 88 14.26 -4.08 -4.22
N GLU A 89 15.14 -3.75 -3.27
CA GLU A 89 15.03 -4.17 -1.87
C GLU A 89 13.73 -3.68 -1.23
N TYR A 90 13.36 -2.42 -1.46
CA TYR A 90 12.12 -1.86 -0.94
C TYR A 90 10.89 -2.56 -1.52
N ILE A 91 10.86 -2.83 -2.83
CA ILE A 91 9.77 -3.57 -3.48
C ILE A 91 9.66 -4.98 -2.87
N ALA A 92 10.78 -5.69 -2.71
CA ALA A 92 10.79 -7.02 -2.10
C ALA A 92 10.32 -7.00 -0.65
N LEU A 93 10.71 -5.98 0.12
CA LEU A 93 10.27 -5.79 1.50
C LEU A 93 8.74 -5.62 1.59
N MET A 94 8.14 -4.90 0.65
CA MET A 94 6.71 -4.64 0.59
C MET A 94 5.91 -5.75 -0.10
N GLN A 95 6.35 -6.97 0.03
CA GLN A 95 5.71 -8.17 -0.51
C GLN A 95 4.26 -8.37 -0.02
N PRO A 96 3.47 -9.25 -0.68
CA PRO A 96 2.04 -9.43 -0.36
C PRO A 96 1.73 -9.74 1.09
N THR A 97 2.58 -10.50 1.79
CA THR A 97 2.39 -10.81 3.22
C THR A 97 2.44 -9.55 4.10
N VAL A 98 3.30 -8.58 3.77
CA VAL A 98 3.33 -7.28 4.46
C VAL A 98 2.07 -6.48 4.16
N GLY A 99 1.62 -6.49 2.91
CA GLY A 99 0.36 -5.86 2.53
C GLY A 99 -0.86 -6.46 3.25
N ALA A 100 -0.89 -7.77 3.42
CA ALA A 100 -1.95 -8.45 4.17
C ALA A 100 -1.94 -8.05 5.65
N ALA A 101 -0.77 -8.08 6.30
CA ALA A 101 -0.63 -7.68 7.70
C ALA A 101 -1.00 -6.21 7.92
N LEU A 102 -0.65 -5.34 6.98
CA LEU A 102 -1.04 -3.93 7.03
C LEU A 102 -2.55 -3.75 6.88
N ALA A 103 -3.20 -4.52 6.00
CA ALA A 103 -4.67 -4.51 5.88
C ALA A 103 -5.35 -4.93 7.17
N ASP A 104 -4.83 -5.95 7.84
CA ASP A 104 -5.36 -6.42 9.13
C ASP A 104 -5.17 -5.36 10.23
N LEU A 105 -4.04 -4.66 10.25
CA LEU A 105 -3.79 -3.56 11.17
C LEU A 105 -4.79 -2.41 10.95
N LEU A 106 -5.03 -2.01 9.71
CA LEU A 106 -5.99 -0.94 9.41
C LEU A 106 -7.43 -1.32 9.78
N GLU A 107 -7.80 -2.59 9.58
CA GLU A 107 -9.11 -3.09 10.00
C GLU A 107 -9.27 -3.08 11.52
N LEU A 108 -8.25 -3.53 12.25
CA LEU A 108 -8.24 -3.49 13.72
C LEU A 108 -8.40 -2.05 14.24
N GLU A 109 -7.68 -1.10 13.66
CA GLU A 109 -7.82 0.31 14.05
C GLU A 109 -9.23 0.85 13.73
N ALA A 110 -9.82 0.44 12.61
CA ALA A 110 -11.20 0.80 12.29
C ALA A 110 -12.18 0.29 13.35
N ASP A 111 -12.02 -0.96 13.79
CA ASP A 111 -12.85 -1.58 14.81
C ASP A 111 -12.71 -0.87 16.17
N VAL A 112 -11.47 -0.50 16.55
CA VAL A 112 -11.20 0.24 17.78
C VAL A 112 -11.85 1.63 17.77
N ILE A 113 -11.72 2.36 16.66
CA ILE A 113 -12.33 3.69 16.52
C ILE A 113 -13.85 3.57 16.53
N GLU A 114 -14.41 2.58 15.82
CA GLU A 114 -15.86 2.35 15.80
C GLU A 114 -16.40 2.04 17.20
N ALA A 115 -15.72 1.19 17.96
CA ALA A 115 -16.10 0.89 19.34
C ALA A 115 -16.08 2.13 20.24
N ARG A 116 -15.07 2.99 20.10
CA ARG A 116 -15.02 4.27 20.83
C ARG A 116 -16.15 5.22 20.45
N ILE A 117 -16.47 5.32 19.16
CA ILE A 117 -17.61 6.13 18.69
C ILE A 117 -18.92 5.64 19.32
N VAL A 118 -19.12 4.33 19.38
CA VAL A 118 -20.31 3.73 19.99
C VAL A 118 -20.37 4.03 21.49
N GLU A 119 -19.23 3.90 22.19
CA GLU A 119 -19.17 4.14 23.64
C GLU A 119 -19.34 5.62 24.00
N GLU A 120 -18.70 6.52 23.26
CA GLU A 120 -18.72 7.95 23.55
C GLU A 120 -19.90 8.69 22.90
N GLY A 121 -20.57 8.07 21.94
CA GLY A 121 -21.68 8.66 21.18
C GLY A 121 -21.22 9.78 20.22
N SER A 122 -19.92 9.92 19.98
CA SER A 122 -19.31 10.97 19.16
C SER A 122 -18.01 10.47 18.53
N ASP A 123 -17.68 10.99 17.37
CA ASP A 123 -16.39 10.73 16.68
C ASP A 123 -15.28 11.74 17.05
N GLU A 124 -15.61 12.77 17.84
CA GLU A 124 -14.74 13.92 18.12
C GLU A 124 -13.40 13.52 18.76
N PHE A 125 -13.39 12.53 19.65
CA PHE A 125 -12.20 12.06 20.37
C PHE A 125 -11.91 10.57 20.15
N ALA A 126 -12.56 9.95 19.18
CA ALA A 126 -12.41 8.51 18.93
C ALA A 126 -11.05 8.12 18.34
N VAL A 127 -10.36 9.06 17.73
CA VAL A 127 -9.05 8.86 17.08
C VAL A 127 -7.95 9.30 18.03
N ASP A 128 -7.16 8.36 18.52
CA ASP A 128 -5.94 8.64 19.26
C ASP A 128 -4.71 8.76 18.33
N LEU A 129 -3.52 8.90 18.90
CA LEU A 129 -2.29 9.05 18.15
C LEU A 129 -2.03 7.83 17.23
N GLY A 130 -2.32 6.62 17.68
CA GLY A 130 -2.19 5.40 16.86
C GLY A 130 -3.17 5.41 15.69
N GLY A 131 -4.42 5.76 15.95
CA GLY A 131 -5.44 5.91 14.92
C GLY A 131 -5.12 7.00 13.90
N ASP A 132 -4.50 8.11 14.32
CA ASP A 132 -4.06 9.17 13.41
C ASP A 132 -2.95 8.71 12.45
N HIS A 133 -2.00 7.93 12.93
CA HIS A 133 -0.98 7.31 12.07
C HIS A 133 -1.60 6.30 11.10
N ALA A 134 -2.53 5.48 11.55
CA ALA A 134 -3.25 4.54 10.70
C ALA A 134 -4.06 5.26 9.61
N LEU A 135 -4.73 6.36 9.95
CA LEU A 135 -5.44 7.21 9.00
C LEU A 135 -4.51 7.85 7.97
N THR A 136 -3.32 8.27 8.38
CA THR A 136 -2.32 8.79 7.44
C THR A 136 -1.95 7.73 6.41
N ILE A 137 -1.69 6.50 6.84
CA ILE A 137 -1.41 5.36 5.95
C ILE A 137 -2.60 5.09 5.04
N ALA A 138 -3.81 5.04 5.59
CA ALA A 138 -5.03 4.78 4.83
C ALA A 138 -5.26 5.81 3.73
N ARG A 139 -5.06 7.09 4.02
CA ARG A 139 -5.18 8.19 3.06
C ARG A 139 -4.18 8.08 1.92
N LEU A 140 -2.93 7.73 2.22
CA LEU A 140 -1.92 7.47 1.20
C LEU A 140 -2.31 6.30 0.28
N ILE A 141 -2.83 5.22 0.83
CA ILE A 141 -3.30 4.05 0.07
C ILE A 141 -4.52 4.41 -0.79
N ASN A 142 -5.45 5.18 -0.26
CA ASN A 142 -6.67 5.61 -0.97
C ASN A 142 -6.39 6.64 -2.08
N GLY A 143 -5.17 7.18 -2.14
CA GLY A 143 -4.78 8.19 -3.12
C GLY A 143 -5.22 9.60 -2.72
N GLY A 144 -5.57 9.79 -1.46
CA GLY A 144 -5.87 11.09 -0.87
C GLY A 144 -4.68 11.60 -0.10
N ALA A 145 -4.03 12.54 -0.60
CA ALA A 145 -3.30 13.63 0.02
C ALA A 145 -2.13 14.03 -0.88
N LYS A 146 -2.38 15.05 -1.59
CA LYS A 146 -1.30 15.96 -1.96
C LYS A 146 -1.35 17.11 -0.98
#